data_ffde02fd0c54861a1f7eabc9a88208ec
#
_entry.id   ffde02fd0c54861a1f7eabc9a88208ec
#
_cell.length_a   1.000
_cell.length_b   1.000
_cell.length_c   1.000
_cell.angle_alpha   90.00
_cell.angle_beta   90.00
_cell.angle_gamma   90.00
#
_symmetry.space_group_name_H-M   'P 1'
#
loop_
_entity.id
_entity.type
_entity.pdbx_description
1 polymer ?
#
loop_
_entity_poly.entity_id
_entity_poly.type
_entity_poly.pdbx_seq_one_letter_code
_entity_poly.pdbx_strand_id
1 'polypeptide(L)'
;LDPIPAMLSVAEPRVNEKRLSRGDAKVTFVEWTAESLPFDDCSFDAVCTLFSFRDWYDKPKGLSEALRILKPGGKIVIVDPAKINRFHGWLGYLYMRIWVGSYARIICKQKEHPWKWLTKTYVHFGTTKHYVKMMKETGFNNVNSKLIFPGMATIWEGTK
;
A
#
# COMPACT_ATOMS: atom_id res chain seq x y z
N LEU A 1 3.67 -8.52 7.01
CA LEU A 1 2.33 -8.83 7.50
C LEU A 1 1.36 -8.83 6.32
N ASP A 2 0.46 -9.81 6.24
CA ASP A 2 -0.58 -9.92 5.20
C ASP A 2 -1.76 -10.71 5.80
N PRO A 3 -3.01 -10.33 5.56
CA PRO A 3 -4.16 -11.08 6.07
C PRO A 3 -4.49 -12.35 5.24
N ILE A 4 -3.80 -12.58 4.14
CA ILE A 4 -4.09 -13.69 3.21
C ILE A 4 -2.99 -14.76 3.35
N PRO A 5 -3.27 -15.93 3.96
CA PRO A 5 -2.30 -17.00 4.16
C PRO A 5 -1.60 -17.45 2.87
N ALA A 6 -2.35 -17.51 1.77
CA ALA A 6 -1.80 -17.88 0.47
C ALA A 6 -0.73 -16.89 -0.05
N MET A 7 -0.81 -15.62 0.32
CA MET A 7 0.22 -14.62 -0.02
C MET A 7 1.48 -14.83 0.82
N LEU A 8 1.32 -15.10 2.10
CA LEU A 8 2.45 -15.41 3.00
C LEU A 8 3.18 -16.68 2.57
N SER A 9 2.46 -17.74 2.20
CA SER A 9 3.07 -19.00 1.74
C SER A 9 3.91 -18.85 0.46
N VAL A 10 3.58 -17.87 -0.39
CA VAL A 10 4.38 -17.54 -1.59
C VAL A 10 5.55 -16.61 -1.24
N ALA A 11 5.38 -15.73 -0.26
CA ALA A 11 6.40 -14.76 0.13
C ALA A 11 7.56 -15.41 0.90
N GLU A 12 7.27 -16.33 1.80
CA GLU A 12 8.23 -16.96 2.70
C GLU A 12 9.40 -17.68 1.98
N PRO A 13 9.16 -18.57 1.01
CA PRO A 13 10.26 -19.20 0.25
C PRO A 13 11.12 -18.18 -0.49
N ARG A 14 10.50 -17.16 -1.10
CA ARG A 14 11.21 -16.12 -1.85
C ARG A 14 12.11 -15.25 -0.98
N VAL A 15 11.68 -14.96 0.24
CA VAL A 15 12.48 -14.20 1.21
C VAL A 15 13.64 -15.06 1.70
N ASN A 16 13.42 -16.33 2.02
CA ASN A 16 14.45 -17.25 2.47
C ASN A 16 15.53 -17.46 1.39
N GLU A 17 15.14 -17.63 0.13
CA GLU A 17 16.08 -17.72 -0.99
C GLU A 17 16.96 -16.47 -1.12
N LYS A 18 16.37 -15.27 -1.00
CA LYS A 18 17.12 -14.00 -1.08
C LYS A 18 17.97 -13.71 0.15
N ARG A 19 17.60 -14.21 1.31
CA ARG A 19 18.39 -14.05 2.55
C ARG A 19 19.71 -14.78 2.47
N LEU A 20 19.73 -15.98 1.88
CA LEU A 20 20.96 -16.73 1.63
C LEU A 20 21.99 -15.96 0.79
N SER A 21 21.55 -14.94 0.05
CA SER A 21 22.40 -14.11 -0.81
C SER A 21 22.76 -12.73 -0.24
N ARG A 22 22.11 -12.22 0.84
CA ARG A 22 22.23 -10.82 1.29
C ARG A 22 22.47 -10.58 2.78
N GLY A 23 22.62 -11.64 3.61
CA GLY A 23 22.94 -11.50 5.05
C GLY A 23 21.73 -11.38 5.98
N ASP A 24 21.98 -11.34 7.25
CA ASP A 24 21.28 -11.85 8.43
C ASP A 24 20.05 -11.12 8.97
N ALA A 25 19.30 -10.34 8.18
CA ALA A 25 18.08 -9.71 8.71
C ALA A 25 17.02 -10.78 9.03
N LYS A 26 16.58 -10.85 10.29
CA LYS A 26 15.48 -11.72 10.69
C LYS A 26 14.16 -11.22 10.09
N VAL A 27 13.48 -12.04 9.31
CA VAL A 27 12.15 -11.76 8.77
C VAL A 27 11.14 -12.68 9.44
N THR A 28 10.05 -12.10 9.94
CA THR A 28 8.94 -12.84 10.54
C THR A 28 7.69 -12.57 9.71
N PHE A 29 6.98 -13.63 9.35
CA PHE A 29 5.71 -13.55 8.65
C PHE A 29 4.56 -13.60 9.65
N VAL A 30 3.62 -12.65 9.52
CA VAL A 30 2.50 -12.52 10.44
C VAL A 30 1.22 -12.44 9.63
N GLU A 31 0.29 -13.36 9.88
CA GLU A 31 -1.05 -13.34 9.32
C GLU A 31 -1.93 -12.44 10.16
N TRP A 32 -2.18 -11.21 9.69
CA TRP A 32 -2.98 -10.22 10.42
C TRP A 32 -3.41 -9.06 9.52
N THR A 33 -4.34 -8.23 10.02
CA THR A 33 -4.83 -7.04 9.32
C THR A 33 -4.18 -5.76 9.84
N ALA A 34 -4.17 -4.72 9.02
CA ALA A 34 -3.60 -3.42 9.40
C ALA A 34 -4.41 -2.70 10.48
N GLU A 35 -5.70 -3.02 10.59
CA GLU A 35 -6.65 -2.38 11.50
C GLU A 35 -6.56 -2.87 12.96
N SER A 36 -5.74 -3.89 13.23
CA SER A 36 -5.56 -4.46 14.58
C SER A 36 -4.21 -5.16 14.63
N LEU A 37 -3.12 -4.42 14.80
CA LEU A 37 -1.77 -4.97 14.74
C LEU A 37 -1.41 -5.71 16.04
N PRO A 38 -0.91 -6.97 15.98
CA PRO A 38 -0.58 -7.78 17.15
C PRO A 38 0.81 -7.42 17.70
N PHE A 39 1.10 -6.15 17.83
CA PHE A 39 2.38 -5.64 18.29
C PHE A 39 2.17 -4.63 19.42
N ASP A 40 3.16 -4.53 20.31
CA ASP A 40 3.17 -3.58 21.40
C ASP A 40 3.32 -2.13 20.89
N ASP A 41 2.88 -1.18 21.70
CA ASP A 41 3.08 0.24 21.45
C ASP A 41 4.57 0.56 21.36
N CYS A 42 4.93 1.50 20.49
CA CYS A 42 6.29 2.00 20.35
C CYS A 42 7.34 0.89 20.13
N SER A 43 7.01 -0.15 19.34
CA SER A 43 7.88 -1.31 19.12
C SER A 43 8.69 -1.24 17.82
N PHE A 44 8.29 -0.40 16.87
CA PHE A 44 8.92 -0.31 15.54
C PHE A 44 9.54 1.05 15.24
N ASP A 45 10.68 1.05 14.58
CA ASP A 45 11.35 2.27 14.10
C ASP A 45 10.73 2.77 12.80
N ALA A 46 10.17 1.87 12.00
CA ALA A 46 9.50 2.20 10.74
C ALA A 46 8.36 1.23 10.41
N VAL A 47 7.33 1.75 9.73
CA VAL A 47 6.25 0.99 9.10
C VAL A 47 6.27 1.29 7.61
N CYS A 48 6.21 0.24 6.79
CA CYS A 48 6.17 0.38 5.34
C CYS A 48 5.02 -0.44 4.75
N THR A 49 4.25 0.17 3.85
CA THR A 49 3.20 -0.53 3.10
C THR A 49 3.32 -0.21 1.61
N LEU A 50 3.34 -1.27 0.80
CA LEU A 50 3.57 -1.21 -0.64
C LEU A 50 2.41 -1.86 -1.37
N PHE A 51 1.64 -1.06 -2.11
CA PHE A 51 0.52 -1.51 -2.93
C PHE A 51 -0.57 -2.29 -2.18
N SER A 52 -0.73 -2.06 -0.89
CA SER A 52 -1.76 -2.68 -0.04
C SER A 52 -2.64 -1.69 0.72
N PHE A 53 -2.22 -0.44 0.86
CA PHE A 53 -2.98 0.60 1.57
C PHE A 53 -4.38 0.82 0.99
N ARG A 54 -4.54 0.70 -0.34
CA ARG A 54 -5.84 0.79 -1.01
C ARG A 54 -6.83 -0.27 -0.53
N ASP A 55 -6.32 -1.44 -0.17
CA ASP A 55 -7.11 -2.61 0.19
C ASP A 55 -7.44 -2.67 1.70
N TRP A 56 -6.90 -1.74 2.50
CA TRP A 56 -7.26 -1.61 3.91
C TRP A 56 -8.75 -1.28 4.04
N TYR A 57 -9.45 -2.04 4.88
CA TYR A 57 -10.88 -1.89 5.09
C TYR A 57 -11.21 -0.56 5.78
N ASP A 58 -10.50 -0.24 6.86
CA ASP A 58 -10.61 1.01 7.64
C ASP A 58 -9.24 1.70 7.68
N LYS A 59 -8.99 2.58 6.71
CA LYS A 59 -7.70 3.28 6.58
C LYS A 59 -7.37 4.18 7.78
N PRO A 60 -8.30 4.98 8.33
CA PRO A 60 -8.05 5.72 9.56
C PRO A 60 -7.60 4.84 10.72
N LYS A 61 -8.28 3.70 10.93
CA LYS A 61 -7.94 2.76 11.99
C LYS A 61 -6.58 2.11 11.76
N GLY A 62 -6.28 1.65 10.54
CA GLY A 62 -4.97 1.10 10.19
C GLY A 62 -3.83 2.12 10.36
N LEU A 63 -4.07 3.39 10.01
CA LEU A 63 -3.11 4.46 10.26
C LEU A 63 -2.91 4.72 11.76
N SER A 64 -3.98 4.67 12.56
CA SER A 64 -3.89 4.80 14.02
C SER A 64 -3.09 3.66 14.64
N GLU A 65 -3.28 2.42 14.19
CA GLU A 65 -2.50 1.27 14.62
C GLU A 65 -1.02 1.41 14.21
N ALA A 66 -0.74 1.83 12.97
CA ALA A 66 0.61 2.10 12.52
C ALA A 66 1.28 3.20 13.38
N LEU A 67 0.54 4.25 13.73
CA LEU A 67 1.03 5.30 14.62
C LEU A 67 1.29 4.75 16.04
N ARG A 68 0.40 3.90 16.57
CA ARG A 68 0.53 3.30 17.90
C ARG A 68 1.83 2.51 18.03
N ILE A 69 2.12 1.62 17.10
CA ILE A 69 3.28 0.73 17.14
C ILE A 69 4.61 1.42 16.81
N LEU A 70 4.59 2.58 16.15
CA LEU A 70 5.80 3.35 15.87
C LEU A 70 6.37 3.96 17.17
N LYS A 71 7.68 3.90 17.33
CA LYS A 71 8.42 4.64 18.35
C LYS A 71 8.31 6.15 18.12
N PRO A 72 8.49 6.99 19.15
CA PRO A 72 8.65 8.43 18.96
C PRO A 72 9.75 8.73 17.94
N GLY A 73 9.43 9.56 16.92
CA GLY A 73 10.32 9.84 15.78
C GLY A 73 10.36 8.73 14.70
N GLY A 74 9.67 7.61 14.89
CA GLY A 74 9.54 6.56 13.91
C GLY A 74 8.79 7.01 12.65
N LYS A 75 9.02 6.35 11.53
CA LYS A 75 8.53 6.78 10.21
C LYS A 75 7.53 5.81 9.63
N ILE A 76 6.50 6.34 8.98
CA ILE A 76 5.65 5.56 8.07
C ILE A 76 5.95 5.92 6.62
N VAL A 77 6.00 4.90 5.75
CA VAL A 77 6.11 5.06 4.29
C VAL A 77 5.03 4.25 3.62
N ILE A 78 4.20 4.90 2.85
CA ILE A 78 3.11 4.29 2.09
C ILE A 78 3.40 4.51 0.60
N VAL A 79 3.39 3.45 -0.20
CA VAL A 79 3.48 3.51 -1.66
C VAL A 79 2.25 2.85 -2.25
N ASP A 80 1.41 3.64 -2.90
CA ASP A 80 0.20 3.12 -3.53
C ASP A 80 -0.25 4.04 -4.68
N PRO A 81 -1.07 3.57 -5.63
CA PRO A 81 -1.72 4.44 -6.60
C PRO A 81 -2.59 5.49 -5.90
N ALA A 82 -2.59 6.70 -6.43
CA ALA A 82 -3.54 7.73 -6.05
C ALA A 82 -3.85 8.68 -7.20
N LYS A 83 -5.02 9.27 -7.14
CA LYS A 83 -5.42 10.30 -8.10
C LYS A 83 -4.76 11.62 -7.73
N ILE A 84 -4.17 12.30 -8.72
CA ILE A 84 -3.68 13.67 -8.54
C ILE A 84 -4.87 14.58 -8.21
N ASN A 85 -5.92 14.48 -9.02
CA ASN A 85 -7.22 15.13 -8.83
C ASN A 85 -8.31 14.33 -9.54
N ARG A 86 -9.56 14.76 -9.47
CA ARG A 86 -10.70 14.05 -10.08
C ARG A 86 -10.58 13.91 -11.60
N PHE A 87 -10.09 14.94 -12.28
CA PHE A 87 -9.95 14.93 -13.74
C PHE A 87 -8.86 13.94 -14.20
N HIS A 88 -7.67 14.01 -13.62
CA HIS A 88 -6.59 13.03 -13.89
C HIS A 88 -7.00 11.61 -13.50
N GLY A 89 -7.79 11.46 -12.43
CA GLY A 89 -8.35 10.17 -12.04
C GLY A 89 -9.25 9.57 -13.11
N TRP A 90 -10.06 10.40 -13.76
CA TRP A 90 -10.91 9.97 -14.86
C TRP A 90 -10.09 9.56 -16.11
N LEU A 91 -9.09 10.35 -16.47
CA LEU A 91 -8.17 10.00 -17.56
C LEU A 91 -7.39 8.70 -17.28
N GLY A 92 -6.89 8.53 -16.05
CA GLY A 92 -6.22 7.31 -15.62
C GLY A 92 -7.12 6.08 -15.66
N TYR A 93 -8.38 6.24 -15.25
CA TYR A 93 -9.38 5.19 -15.38
C TYR A 93 -9.64 4.81 -16.85
N LEU A 94 -9.79 5.81 -17.72
CA LEU A 94 -10.01 5.58 -19.15
C LEU A 94 -8.80 4.86 -19.78
N TYR A 95 -7.60 5.30 -19.45
CA TYR A 95 -6.35 4.66 -19.87
C TYR A 95 -6.30 3.19 -19.41
N MET A 96 -6.53 2.93 -18.13
CA MET A 96 -6.51 1.56 -17.60
C MET A 96 -7.59 0.68 -18.23
N ARG A 97 -8.79 1.21 -18.45
CA ARG A 97 -9.89 0.46 -19.06
C ARG A 97 -9.61 0.08 -20.51
N ILE A 98 -9.08 1.01 -21.29
CA ILE A 98 -8.89 0.80 -22.74
C ILE A 98 -7.57 0.08 -23.01
N TRP A 99 -6.46 0.62 -22.54
CA TRP A 99 -5.12 0.11 -22.88
C TRP A 99 -4.71 -1.09 -22.04
N VAL A 100 -4.74 -0.93 -20.74
CA VAL A 100 -4.28 -1.99 -19.82
C VAL A 100 -5.23 -3.18 -19.88
N GLY A 101 -6.53 -2.94 -19.94
CA GLY A 101 -7.55 -3.99 -20.06
C GLY A 101 -7.45 -4.77 -21.35
N SER A 102 -7.21 -4.09 -22.49
CA SER A 102 -7.04 -4.75 -23.78
C SER A 102 -5.73 -5.53 -23.87
N TYR A 103 -4.64 -4.94 -23.44
CA TYR A 103 -3.32 -5.58 -23.38
C TYR A 103 -3.30 -6.80 -22.46
N ALA A 104 -3.88 -6.68 -21.26
CA ALA A 104 -4.00 -7.78 -20.33
C ALA A 104 -4.85 -8.94 -20.89
N ARG A 105 -5.92 -8.65 -21.64
CA ARG A 105 -6.76 -9.66 -22.29
C ARG A 105 -5.97 -10.44 -23.34
N ILE A 106 -5.11 -9.77 -24.10
CA ILE A 106 -4.26 -10.38 -25.13
C ILE A 106 -3.19 -11.29 -24.48
N ILE A 107 -2.50 -10.79 -23.44
CA ILE A 107 -1.41 -11.53 -22.79
C ILE A 107 -1.94 -12.66 -21.90
N CYS A 108 -2.90 -12.38 -21.03
CA CYS A 108 -3.40 -13.36 -20.08
C CYS A 108 -4.32 -14.40 -20.72
N LYS A 109 -4.83 -14.15 -21.94
CA LYS A 109 -5.78 -15.02 -22.67
C LYS A 109 -7.00 -15.45 -21.84
N GLN A 110 -7.29 -14.74 -20.76
CA GLN A 110 -8.36 -15.02 -19.81
C GLN A 110 -9.31 -13.83 -19.72
N LYS A 111 -10.61 -14.11 -19.57
CA LYS A 111 -11.62 -13.06 -19.36
C LYS A 111 -11.48 -12.38 -18.00
N GLU A 112 -11.06 -13.12 -16.99
CA GLU A 112 -10.76 -12.63 -15.64
C GLU A 112 -9.25 -12.54 -15.47
N HIS A 113 -8.76 -11.35 -15.15
CA HIS A 113 -7.33 -11.07 -14.93
C HIS A 113 -7.17 -10.02 -13.82
N PRO A 114 -6.04 -9.99 -13.10
CA PRO A 114 -5.83 -9.10 -11.94
C PRO A 114 -6.04 -7.61 -12.24
N TRP A 115 -5.74 -7.18 -13.45
CA TRP A 115 -5.91 -5.79 -13.90
C TRP A 115 -7.38 -5.33 -13.95
N LYS A 116 -8.32 -6.25 -14.11
CA LYS A 116 -9.76 -5.94 -14.03
C LYS A 116 -10.16 -5.52 -12.63
N TRP A 117 -9.61 -6.19 -11.62
CA TRP A 117 -9.78 -5.80 -10.22
C TRP A 117 -9.18 -4.43 -9.95
N LEU A 118 -7.94 -4.20 -10.37
CA LEU A 118 -7.28 -2.90 -10.21
C LEU A 118 -8.10 -1.76 -10.85
N THR A 119 -8.64 -1.96 -12.05
CA THR A 119 -9.48 -0.97 -12.72
C THR A 119 -10.76 -0.68 -11.94
N LYS A 120 -11.39 -1.69 -11.36
CA LYS A 120 -12.60 -1.54 -10.53
C LYS A 120 -12.30 -0.78 -9.23
N THR A 121 -11.21 -1.12 -8.56
CA THR A 121 -10.84 -0.50 -7.28
C THR A 121 -10.28 0.92 -7.46
N TYR A 122 -9.63 1.21 -8.59
CA TYR A 122 -9.09 2.54 -8.88
C TYR A 122 -10.13 3.67 -8.81
N VAL A 123 -11.39 3.38 -9.14
CA VAL A 123 -12.48 4.37 -9.04
C VAL A 123 -12.68 4.86 -7.60
N HIS A 124 -12.45 3.99 -6.63
CA HIS A 124 -12.64 4.28 -5.20
C HIS A 124 -11.40 4.88 -4.53
N PHE A 125 -10.26 4.99 -5.24
CA PHE A 125 -9.06 5.60 -4.67
C PHE A 125 -9.28 7.08 -4.37
N GLY A 126 -8.78 7.50 -3.22
CA GLY A 126 -8.69 8.89 -2.85
C GLY A 126 -7.68 9.67 -3.69
N THR A 127 -7.70 10.98 -3.54
CA THR A 127 -6.65 11.84 -4.09
C THR A 127 -5.43 11.85 -3.15
N THR A 128 -4.26 12.17 -3.71
CA THR A 128 -3.04 12.36 -2.92
C THR A 128 -3.25 13.30 -1.73
N LYS A 129 -3.94 14.42 -1.95
CA LYS A 129 -4.27 15.40 -0.90
C LYS A 129 -5.19 14.83 0.18
N HIS A 130 -6.13 13.96 -0.20
CA HIS A 130 -7.03 13.31 0.75
C HIS A 130 -6.25 12.44 1.75
N TYR A 131 -5.29 11.65 1.28
CA TYR A 131 -4.48 10.79 2.14
C TYR A 131 -3.49 11.57 3.00
N VAL A 132 -2.90 12.66 2.48
CA VAL A 132 -2.10 13.58 3.29
C VAL A 132 -2.92 14.15 4.45
N LYS A 133 -4.15 14.58 4.16
CA LYS A 133 -5.07 15.10 5.18
C LYS A 133 -5.38 14.02 6.22
N MET A 134 -5.75 12.82 5.79
CA MET A 134 -6.05 11.68 6.66
C MET A 134 -4.88 11.33 7.60
N MET A 135 -3.65 11.27 7.09
CA MET A 135 -2.45 11.01 7.90
C MET A 135 -2.25 12.10 8.96
N LYS A 136 -2.42 13.38 8.60
CA LYS A 136 -2.32 14.49 9.56
C LYS A 136 -3.41 14.42 10.63
N GLU A 137 -4.64 14.10 10.26
CA GLU A 137 -5.76 13.94 11.19
C GLU A 137 -5.57 12.74 12.13
N THR A 138 -4.86 11.71 11.70
CA THR A 138 -4.47 10.57 12.55
C THR A 138 -3.38 10.94 13.57
N GLY A 139 -2.61 12.02 13.36
CA GLY A 139 -1.58 12.48 14.27
C GLY A 139 -0.14 12.34 13.76
N PHE A 140 0.06 11.99 12.49
CA PHE A 140 1.39 12.00 11.89
C PHE A 140 1.88 13.43 11.65
N ASN A 141 3.15 13.67 11.98
CA ASN A 141 3.90 14.90 11.74
C ASN A 141 4.67 14.81 10.43
N ASN A 142 5.15 15.96 9.92
CA ASN A 142 6.00 16.07 8.73
C ASN A 142 5.46 15.27 7.52
N VAL A 143 4.13 15.25 7.34
CA VAL A 143 3.49 14.47 6.28
C VAL A 143 3.79 15.10 4.93
N ASN A 144 4.49 14.35 4.09
CA ASN A 144 4.84 14.70 2.73
C ASN A 144 4.28 13.68 1.72
N SER A 145 4.18 14.10 0.47
CA SER A 145 3.81 13.19 -0.61
C SER A 145 4.61 13.49 -1.88
N LYS A 146 5.06 12.45 -2.57
CA LYS A 146 5.81 12.53 -3.82
C LYS A 146 5.17 11.61 -4.87
N LEU A 147 4.81 12.19 -6.00
CA LEU A 147 4.38 11.43 -7.18
C LEU A 147 5.63 10.80 -7.83
N ILE A 148 5.64 9.48 -7.99
CA ILE A 148 6.70 8.77 -8.73
C ILE A 148 6.29 8.69 -10.20
N PHE A 149 5.03 8.32 -10.44
CA PHE A 149 4.45 8.26 -11.78
C PHE A 149 3.09 8.94 -11.74
N PRO A 150 2.82 9.95 -12.59
CA PRO A 150 1.54 10.65 -12.57
C PRO A 150 0.35 9.69 -12.66
N GLY A 151 -0.42 9.61 -11.57
CA GLY A 151 -1.62 8.76 -11.46
C GLY A 151 -1.38 7.27 -11.26
N MET A 152 -0.12 6.79 -11.21
CA MET A 152 0.18 5.37 -11.06
C MET A 152 0.82 5.01 -9.72
N ALA A 153 1.65 5.89 -9.14
CA ALA A 153 2.20 5.67 -7.82
C ALA A 153 2.50 6.99 -7.11
N THR A 154 2.19 7.01 -5.84
CA THR A 154 2.52 8.11 -4.93
C THR A 154 3.19 7.51 -3.69
N ILE A 155 4.21 8.17 -3.20
CA ILE A 155 4.79 7.91 -1.88
C ILE A 155 4.17 8.92 -0.92
N TRP A 156 3.73 8.46 0.23
CA TRP A 156 3.40 9.30 1.39
C TRP A 156 4.34 8.92 2.51
N GLU A 157 4.84 9.91 3.19
CA GLU A 157 5.73 9.78 4.34
C GLU A 157 5.18 10.59 5.51
N GLY A 158 5.37 10.09 6.72
CA GLY A 158 5.04 10.81 7.96
C GLY A 158 5.91 10.33 9.10
N THR A 159 5.98 11.12 10.16
CA THR A 159 6.70 10.78 11.41
C THR A 159 5.72 10.79 12.59
N LYS A 160 5.97 9.93 13.57
CA LYS A 160 5.28 9.97 14.87
C LYS A 160 5.81 11.08 15.73
#